data_8d206fb41704f3438e0ebf5bae16cdb0
#
_entry.id   8d206fb41704f3438e0ebf5bae16cdb0
#
_cell.length_a   1.000
_cell.length_b   1.000
_cell.length_c   1.000
_cell.angle_alpha   90.00
_cell.angle_beta   90.00
_cell.angle_gamma   90.00
#
_symmetry.space_group_name_H-M   'P 1'
#
loop_
_entity.id
_entity.type
_entity.pdbx_description
1 polymer ?
#
loop_
_entity_poly.entity_id
_entity_poly.type
_entity_poly.pdbx_seq_one_letter_code
_entity_poly.pdbx_strand_id
1 'polypeptide(L)'
;MRMNSFRLKAILVAAAAMTIIVLCSWTVQVQAQSTTPEIGPTPRTINLTAEQGFIIREIVLKDLHVPNAQSNAPQTIGDAVPQSVELYPIPPEVAAKVPQVKSHLFFVKDDEIFLVSPSDRHISDVIKKPTD
;
A
#
# COMPACT_ATOMS: atom_id res chain seq x y z
N MET A 1 43.91 26.45 57.67
CA MET A 1 43.51 25.51 56.63
C MET A 1 42.00 25.27 56.73
N ARG A 2 41.31 26.04 55.95
CA ARG A 2 39.85 25.91 55.83
C ARG A 2 39.56 25.24 54.48
N MET A 3 39.54 24.00 54.41
CA MET A 3 39.15 23.29 53.21
C MET A 3 38.36 22.06 53.59
N ASN A 4 37.27 21.92 52.92
CA ASN A 4 36.54 20.69 52.66
C ASN A 4 35.17 20.50 53.28
N SER A 5 34.60 21.45 53.97
CA SER A 5 33.19 21.26 54.38
C SER A 5 32.22 21.49 53.21
N PHE A 6 32.62 22.21 52.20
CA PHE A 6 31.75 22.51 51.02
C PHE A 6 31.71 21.38 49.99
N ARG A 7 32.77 20.59 49.91
CA ARG A 7 32.83 19.53 48.91
C ARG A 7 32.03 18.27 49.31
N LEU A 8 31.91 18.00 50.60
CA LEU A 8 31.15 16.86 51.06
C LEU A 8 29.64 17.06 50.92
N LYS A 9 29.17 18.31 51.04
CA LYS A 9 27.73 18.56 50.86
C LYS A 9 27.28 18.50 49.43
N ALA A 10 28.15 18.81 48.48
CA ALA A 10 27.86 18.75 47.06
C ALA A 10 27.74 17.29 46.56
N ILE A 11 28.50 16.38 47.12
CA ILE A 11 28.50 14.98 46.73
C ILE A 11 27.21 14.27 47.20
N LEU A 12 26.71 14.61 48.40
CA LEU A 12 25.48 14.08 48.92
C LEU A 12 24.23 14.49 48.17
N VAL A 13 24.22 15.72 47.63
CA VAL A 13 23.10 16.21 46.86
C VAL A 13 23.08 15.59 45.45
N ALA A 14 24.24 15.30 44.90
CA ALA A 14 24.34 14.65 43.60
C ALA A 14 23.88 13.18 43.65
N ALA A 15 24.14 12.49 44.75
CA ALA A 15 23.69 11.10 44.92
C ALA A 15 22.15 10.95 45.10
N ALA A 16 21.52 11.97 45.72
CA ALA A 16 20.06 11.96 45.90
C ALA A 16 19.32 12.26 44.56
N ALA A 17 19.91 13.07 43.68
CA ALA A 17 19.33 13.36 42.38
C ALA A 17 19.37 12.17 41.41
N MET A 18 20.40 11.33 41.51
CA MET A 18 20.50 10.12 40.65
C MET A 18 19.49 9.03 41.00
N THR A 19 19.10 8.89 42.24
CA THR A 19 18.12 7.90 42.65
C THR A 19 16.71 8.24 42.16
N ILE A 20 16.39 9.50 42.02
CA ILE A 20 15.07 9.90 41.49
C ILE A 20 14.96 9.69 40.00
N ILE A 21 16.04 9.86 39.26
CA ILE A 21 16.07 9.66 37.78
C ILE A 21 15.89 8.18 37.42
N VAL A 22 16.41 7.26 38.24
CA VAL A 22 16.28 5.83 38.01
C VAL A 22 14.84 5.34 38.21
N LEU A 23 14.09 5.98 39.08
CA LEU A 23 12.68 5.60 39.33
C LEU A 23 11.72 6.15 38.26
N CYS A 24 12.07 7.20 37.54
CA CYS A 24 11.29 7.71 36.41
C CYS A 24 11.57 6.98 35.09
N SER A 25 12.63 6.22 34.98
CA SER A 25 12.98 5.50 33.74
C SER A 25 12.23 4.18 33.54
N TRP A 26 11.33 3.85 34.43
CA TRP A 26 10.55 2.62 34.32
C TRP A 26 9.12 2.81 33.84
N THR A 27 8.80 3.96 33.31
CA THR A 27 7.77 3.98 32.31
C THR A 27 8.40 3.39 31.05
N VAL A 28 8.58 2.10 31.03
CA VAL A 28 8.65 1.36 29.80
C VAL A 28 7.37 1.73 29.08
N GLN A 29 7.47 2.71 28.21
CA GLN A 29 6.61 2.70 27.08
C GLN A 29 6.84 1.36 26.41
N VAL A 30 5.96 0.45 26.70
CA VAL A 30 5.64 -0.57 25.76
C VAL A 30 5.07 0.22 24.58
N GLN A 31 5.96 0.78 23.78
CA GLN A 31 5.64 0.90 22.39
C GLN A 31 5.36 -0.55 21.99
N ALA A 32 4.09 -0.86 21.91
CA ALA A 32 3.69 -1.85 20.97
C ALA A 32 4.34 -1.38 19.67
N GLN A 33 5.54 -1.82 19.43
CA GLN A 33 6.00 -2.02 18.10
C GLN A 33 4.97 -2.98 17.56
N SER A 34 3.96 -2.40 16.93
CA SER A 34 3.36 -3.06 15.84
C SER A 34 4.54 -3.40 14.94
N THR A 35 5.16 -4.51 15.19
CA THR A 35 5.77 -5.26 14.14
C THR A 35 4.59 -5.58 13.24
N THR A 36 4.21 -4.59 12.47
CA THR A 36 3.59 -4.83 11.22
C THR A 36 4.55 -5.80 10.58
N PRO A 37 4.19 -7.08 10.40
CA PRO A 37 4.97 -7.91 9.54
C PRO A 37 5.10 -7.06 8.29
N GLU A 38 6.31 -6.78 7.88
CA GLU A 38 6.59 -6.23 6.58
C GLU A 38 6.12 -7.28 5.60
N ILE A 39 4.81 -7.31 5.47
CA ILE A 39 4.13 -7.96 4.37
C ILE A 39 4.67 -7.17 3.21
N GLY A 40 5.46 -7.84 2.40
CA GLY A 40 5.93 -7.30 1.14
C GLY A 40 4.78 -6.56 0.46
N PRO A 41 5.00 -5.68 -0.49
CA PRO A 41 4.05 -4.67 -0.94
C PRO A 41 2.65 -5.28 -1.02
N THR A 42 1.83 -4.96 -0.05
CA THR A 42 0.43 -5.39 -0.04
C THR A 42 -0.16 -4.91 -1.34
N PRO A 43 -0.68 -5.81 -2.17
CA PRO A 43 -1.31 -5.40 -3.41
C PRO A 43 -2.35 -4.34 -3.04
N ARG A 44 -2.15 -3.14 -3.54
CA ARG A 44 -3.08 -2.04 -3.31
C ARG A 44 -4.32 -2.34 -4.09
N THR A 45 -5.23 -3.05 -3.47
CA THR A 45 -6.54 -3.36 -4.04
C THR A 45 -7.34 -2.08 -4.13
N ILE A 46 -7.81 -1.78 -5.31
CA ILE A 46 -8.75 -0.68 -5.53
C ILE A 46 -10.14 -1.23 -5.22
N ASN A 47 -10.83 -0.64 -4.26
CA ASN A 47 -12.20 -1.02 -3.98
C ASN A 47 -13.13 -0.34 -5.00
N LEU A 48 -13.35 -1.00 -6.13
CA LEU A 48 -14.31 -0.56 -7.13
C LEU A 48 -15.72 -1.01 -6.75
N THR A 49 -16.68 -0.13 -6.93
CA THR A 49 -18.10 -0.52 -6.85
C THR A 49 -18.51 -1.31 -8.10
N ALA A 50 -19.56 -2.11 -8.00
CA ALA A 50 -20.08 -2.85 -9.13
C ALA A 50 -20.44 -1.94 -10.32
N GLU A 51 -20.99 -0.77 -10.03
CA GLU A 51 -21.31 0.25 -11.02
C GLU A 51 -20.07 0.81 -11.72
N GLN A 52 -19.02 1.10 -10.97
CA GLN A 52 -17.75 1.55 -11.53
C GLN A 52 -17.12 0.49 -12.41
N GLY A 53 -17.15 -0.76 -11.99
CA GLY A 53 -16.70 -1.90 -12.79
C GLY A 53 -17.48 -2.03 -14.09
N PHE A 54 -18.80 -1.85 -14.04
CA PHE A 54 -19.65 -1.88 -15.23
C PHE A 54 -19.29 -0.77 -16.23
N ILE A 55 -19.09 0.46 -15.74
CA ILE A 55 -18.69 1.61 -16.58
C ILE A 55 -17.36 1.35 -17.28
N ILE A 56 -16.36 0.90 -16.55
CA ILE A 56 -15.03 0.59 -17.11
C ILE A 56 -15.16 -0.47 -18.20
N ARG A 57 -15.90 -1.51 -17.91
CA ARG A 57 -16.10 -2.63 -18.83
C ARG A 57 -16.80 -2.19 -20.12
N GLU A 58 -17.88 -1.42 -20.01
CA GLU A 58 -18.63 -0.96 -21.15
C GLU A 58 -17.74 -0.15 -22.11
N ILE A 59 -16.98 0.79 -21.58
CA ILE A 59 -16.07 1.63 -22.39
C ILE A 59 -14.92 0.79 -22.97
N VAL A 60 -14.27 -0.04 -22.16
CA VAL A 60 -13.08 -0.78 -22.61
C VAL A 60 -13.42 -1.87 -23.61
N LEU A 61 -14.46 -2.65 -23.39
CA LEU A 61 -14.81 -3.78 -24.26
C LEU A 61 -15.59 -3.37 -25.52
N LYS A 62 -16.43 -2.33 -25.41
CA LYS A 62 -17.23 -1.88 -26.56
C LYS A 62 -16.50 -0.90 -27.44
N ASP A 63 -15.81 0.07 -26.84
CA ASP A 63 -15.25 1.19 -27.60
C ASP A 63 -13.80 0.98 -28.02
N LEU A 64 -12.98 0.33 -27.17
CA LEU A 64 -11.55 0.24 -27.38
C LEU A 64 -11.06 -0.98 -28.15
N HIS A 65 -11.84 -2.05 -28.28
CA HIS A 65 -11.43 -3.27 -28.99
C HIS A 65 -9.99 -3.74 -28.68
N VAL A 66 -9.62 -3.73 -27.40
CA VAL A 66 -8.27 -4.09 -26.96
C VAL A 66 -8.05 -5.59 -27.20
N PRO A 67 -6.92 -5.99 -27.80
CA PRO A 67 -6.62 -7.40 -28.00
C PRO A 67 -6.47 -8.15 -26.66
N ASN A 68 -6.90 -9.41 -26.65
CA ASN A 68 -6.70 -10.26 -25.50
C ASN A 68 -5.22 -10.51 -25.22
N ALA A 69 -4.85 -10.45 -23.96
CA ALA A 69 -3.50 -10.79 -23.52
C ALA A 69 -3.20 -12.28 -23.75
N GLN A 70 -1.92 -12.59 -23.81
CA GLN A 70 -1.46 -13.97 -24.01
C GLN A 70 -1.95 -14.89 -22.89
N SER A 71 -2.06 -16.18 -23.21
CA SER A 71 -2.57 -17.21 -22.27
C SER A 71 -1.80 -17.29 -20.95
N ASN A 72 -0.52 -16.89 -20.94
CA ASN A 72 0.34 -16.89 -19.75
C ASN A 72 0.20 -15.63 -18.87
N ALA A 73 -0.68 -14.70 -19.23
CA ALA A 73 -0.92 -13.53 -18.39
C ALA A 73 -1.52 -13.94 -17.04
N PRO A 74 -1.07 -13.35 -15.92
CA PRO A 74 -1.58 -13.66 -14.59
C PRO A 74 -3.06 -13.24 -14.46
N GLN A 75 -3.78 -13.89 -13.57
CA GLN A 75 -5.23 -13.68 -13.38
C GLN A 75 -5.63 -13.41 -11.93
N THR A 76 -4.68 -13.37 -11.03
CA THR A 76 -4.95 -13.22 -9.60
C THR A 76 -4.58 -11.81 -9.12
N ILE A 77 -5.42 -11.23 -8.29
CA ILE A 77 -5.10 -9.95 -7.63
C ILE A 77 -3.83 -10.12 -6.80
N GLY A 78 -2.89 -9.20 -6.97
CA GLY A 78 -1.59 -9.23 -6.32
C GLY A 78 -0.49 -9.90 -7.12
N ASP A 79 -0.81 -10.59 -8.21
CA ASP A 79 0.21 -11.16 -9.08
C ASP A 79 0.99 -10.09 -9.85
N ALA A 80 2.29 -10.32 -10.02
CA ALA A 80 3.14 -9.47 -10.83
C ALA A 80 2.89 -9.73 -12.32
N VAL A 81 2.66 -8.67 -13.07
CA VAL A 81 2.46 -8.74 -14.52
C VAL A 81 3.81 -8.69 -15.24
N PRO A 82 4.19 -9.75 -15.97
CA PRO A 82 5.45 -9.78 -16.70
C PRO A 82 5.49 -8.73 -17.81
N GLN A 83 6.69 -8.33 -18.19
CA GLN A 83 6.89 -7.33 -19.25
C GLN A 83 6.42 -7.78 -20.64
N SER A 84 6.25 -9.08 -20.82
CA SER A 84 5.70 -9.67 -22.05
C SER A 84 4.21 -9.38 -22.25
N VAL A 85 3.49 -8.99 -21.19
CA VAL A 85 2.10 -8.59 -21.27
C VAL A 85 2.01 -7.10 -21.59
N GLU A 86 1.34 -6.78 -22.69
CA GLU A 86 1.09 -5.42 -23.09
C GLU A 86 0.04 -4.76 -22.22
N LEU A 87 0.38 -3.60 -21.65
CA LEU A 87 -0.48 -2.84 -20.78
C LEU A 87 -0.93 -1.55 -21.47
N TYR A 88 -2.20 -1.24 -21.33
CA TYR A 88 -2.82 -0.07 -21.93
C TYR A 88 -3.15 0.98 -20.85
N PRO A 89 -2.99 2.27 -21.15
CA PRO A 89 -3.42 3.31 -20.22
C PRO A 89 -4.94 3.38 -20.13
N ILE A 90 -5.43 3.78 -18.98
CA ILE A 90 -6.87 4.00 -18.78
C ILE A 90 -7.36 5.13 -19.70
N PRO A 91 -8.44 4.91 -20.46
CA PRO A 91 -9.03 5.94 -21.29
C PRO A 91 -9.48 7.16 -20.49
N PRO A 92 -9.39 8.37 -21.06
CA PRO A 92 -9.80 9.59 -20.36
C PRO A 92 -11.28 9.60 -19.99
N GLU A 93 -12.13 8.92 -20.74
CA GLU A 93 -13.55 8.78 -20.43
C GLU A 93 -13.79 7.96 -19.15
N VAL A 94 -13.05 6.86 -19.00
CA VAL A 94 -13.08 6.05 -17.77
C VAL A 94 -12.51 6.85 -16.61
N ALA A 95 -11.38 7.53 -16.80
CA ALA A 95 -10.75 8.34 -15.78
C ALA A 95 -11.64 9.48 -15.27
N ALA A 96 -12.49 10.04 -16.13
CA ALA A 96 -13.45 11.07 -15.76
C ALA A 96 -14.60 10.53 -14.89
N LYS A 97 -15.04 9.31 -15.16
CA LYS A 97 -16.14 8.66 -14.42
C LYS A 97 -15.65 7.93 -13.16
N VAL A 98 -14.44 7.38 -13.22
CA VAL A 98 -13.82 6.60 -12.14
C VAL A 98 -12.40 7.13 -11.88
N PRO A 99 -12.26 8.25 -11.17
CA PRO A 99 -10.95 8.89 -10.98
C PRO A 99 -9.94 8.03 -10.22
N GLN A 100 -10.39 7.03 -9.49
CA GLN A 100 -9.54 6.10 -8.73
C GLN A 100 -8.58 5.31 -9.63
N VAL A 101 -8.98 5.02 -10.86
CA VAL A 101 -8.19 4.22 -11.80
C VAL A 101 -7.36 5.07 -12.78
N LYS A 102 -7.43 6.38 -12.69
CA LYS A 102 -6.78 7.32 -13.62
C LYS A 102 -5.30 7.03 -13.88
N SER A 103 -4.58 6.64 -12.85
CA SER A 103 -3.14 6.35 -12.93
C SER A 103 -2.82 4.90 -13.23
N HIS A 104 -3.82 4.04 -13.31
CA HIS A 104 -3.63 2.61 -13.53
C HIS A 104 -3.48 2.28 -15.01
N LEU A 105 -2.91 1.12 -15.23
CA LEU A 105 -2.86 0.48 -16.53
C LEU A 105 -3.85 -0.69 -16.53
N PHE A 106 -4.17 -1.23 -17.68
CA PHE A 106 -5.02 -2.40 -17.77
C PHE A 106 -4.61 -3.31 -18.94
N PHE A 107 -5.04 -4.54 -18.86
CA PHE A 107 -5.07 -5.47 -19.98
C PHE A 107 -6.37 -6.27 -19.96
N VAL A 108 -6.73 -6.86 -21.07
CA VAL A 108 -7.94 -7.68 -21.21
C VAL A 108 -7.54 -9.13 -21.46
N LYS A 109 -8.18 -10.04 -20.77
CA LYS A 109 -8.03 -11.48 -21.00
C LYS A 109 -9.35 -12.18 -20.70
N ASP A 110 -9.80 -13.01 -21.63
CA ASP A 110 -11.04 -13.80 -21.50
C ASP A 110 -12.29 -12.95 -21.19
N ASP A 111 -12.39 -11.74 -21.78
CA ASP A 111 -13.43 -10.74 -21.51
C ASP A 111 -13.42 -10.19 -20.08
N GLU A 112 -12.38 -10.41 -19.33
CA GLU A 112 -12.13 -9.80 -18.02
C GLU A 112 -11.09 -8.68 -18.15
N ILE A 113 -11.27 -7.61 -17.38
CA ILE A 113 -10.35 -6.49 -17.36
C ILE A 113 -9.54 -6.53 -16.08
N PHE A 114 -8.23 -6.56 -16.24
CA PHE A 114 -7.27 -6.58 -15.14
C PHE A 114 -6.65 -5.19 -14.97
N LEU A 115 -6.88 -4.58 -13.82
CA LEU A 115 -6.27 -3.30 -13.48
C LEU A 115 -4.91 -3.53 -12.84
N VAL A 116 -3.92 -2.81 -13.31
CA VAL A 116 -2.51 -2.96 -12.91
C VAL A 116 -1.98 -1.68 -12.32
N SER A 117 -1.37 -1.77 -11.17
CA SER A 117 -0.67 -0.64 -10.54
C SER A 117 0.56 -0.25 -11.37
N PRO A 118 0.74 1.02 -11.71
CA PRO A 118 1.88 1.46 -12.51
C PRO A 118 3.20 1.44 -11.74
N SER A 119 3.16 1.45 -10.41
CA SER A 119 4.36 1.54 -9.57
C SER A 119 5.09 0.21 -9.44
N ASP A 120 4.38 -0.88 -9.36
CA ASP A 120 4.91 -2.21 -9.06
C ASP A 120 4.48 -3.29 -10.05
N ARG A 121 3.64 -2.94 -11.03
CA ARG A 121 3.09 -3.84 -12.06
C ARG A 121 2.37 -5.06 -11.48
N HIS A 122 1.71 -4.89 -10.34
CA HIS A 122 0.85 -5.92 -9.76
C HIS A 122 -0.62 -5.68 -10.10
N ILE A 123 -1.37 -6.76 -10.22
CA ILE A 123 -2.82 -6.68 -10.44
C ILE A 123 -3.47 -6.12 -9.19
N SER A 124 -4.11 -4.95 -9.33
CA SER A 124 -4.79 -4.24 -8.25
C SER A 124 -6.25 -4.65 -8.12
N ASP A 125 -6.89 -4.96 -9.22
CA ASP A 125 -8.30 -5.38 -9.25
C ASP A 125 -8.63 -6.13 -10.54
N VAL A 126 -9.72 -6.90 -10.51
CA VAL A 126 -10.21 -7.68 -11.65
C VAL A 126 -11.70 -7.42 -11.85
N ILE A 127 -12.05 -6.88 -13.00
CA ILE A 127 -13.45 -6.64 -13.38
C ILE A 127 -13.93 -7.84 -14.19
N LYS A 128 -14.66 -8.72 -13.52
CA LYS A 128 -15.20 -9.94 -14.10
C LYS A 128 -16.45 -9.71 -14.93
N LYS A 129 -16.71 -10.61 -15.86
CA LYS A 129 -17.99 -10.68 -16.55
C LYS A 129 -19.12 -10.96 -15.55
N PRO A 130 -20.25 -10.22 -15.61
CA PRO A 130 -21.42 -10.60 -14.84
C PRO A 130 -21.79 -12.03 -15.20
N THR A 131 -21.89 -12.87 -14.19
CA THR A 131 -22.45 -14.23 -14.36
C THR A 131 -23.96 -14.09 -14.34
N ASP A 132 -24.59 -14.36 -15.47
CA ASP A 132 -26.04 -14.50 -15.53
C ASP A 132 -26.49 -15.77 -14.81
#